data_37027e9526f296cb8bf6eefa11e12899
#
_entry.id   37027e9526f296cb8bf6eefa11e12899
#
_cell.length_a   1.000
_cell.length_b   1.000
_cell.length_c   1.000
_cell.angle_alpha   90.00
_cell.angle_beta   90.00
_cell.angle_gamma   90.00
#
_symmetry.space_group_name_H-M   'P 1'
#
loop_
_entity.id
_entity.type
_entity.pdbx_description
1 polymer ?
#
loop_
_entity_poly.entity_id
_entity_poly.type
_entity_poly.pdbx_seq_one_letter_code
_entity_poly.pdbx_strand_id
1 'polypeptide(L)'
;MKILVSAASCSPYRGSEPSIGWKVALNLSLKHEVHVVLLAGYEPEINRAHQEGLIPSSLHFHFIGPSWETPPSPQREKAFWWKCYRSFLAQLPATVRRLHAEQPFDLIHHVTFATWRLPVPLYDMGIPFVWGPVGGAEKFPPGLLGILSPKAMLFELVRYAGNAVGRLSPGLRTMIRRTDAVIASNPDAFELLEKLRGTREGIHSLLVTSFTVKEREALGSAEKPPRRDERFLHAFASGALEGRKGVSLALDAIALAKKQGLRIRYRVGSHGPEIGHLREQAKKLGLGEEVIFGEPMPREGYVRELLESDIYLLPSLRDNAPSTLMEAMLAGCVPLVAACGGPDVIVSDDCGYRVPVGSRSQLVEGVAKALLELQADPARMRLLGAKARERILRNYTIESYMESTERIYAEVLRSRSAAGGSVACGTVLP
;
A
#
# COMPACT_ATOMS: atom_id res chain seq x y z
N MET A 1 11.53 8.24 23.44
CA MET A 1 12.06 9.22 22.44
C MET A 1 10.99 10.27 22.15
N LYS A 2 11.44 11.44 21.69
CA LYS A 2 10.58 12.46 21.13
C LYS A 2 10.71 12.45 19.60
N ILE A 3 9.65 12.06 18.90
CA ILE A 3 9.67 11.82 17.47
C ILE A 3 8.80 12.83 16.73
N LEU A 4 9.35 13.46 15.70
CA LEU A 4 8.54 14.25 14.77
C LEU A 4 8.13 13.38 13.57
N VAL A 5 6.83 13.23 13.39
CA VAL A 5 6.23 12.52 12.24
C VAL A 5 5.76 13.57 11.23
N SER A 6 6.32 13.57 10.04
CA SER A 6 5.83 14.37 8.92
C SER A 6 4.84 13.54 8.11
N ALA A 7 3.56 13.82 8.27
CA ALA A 7 2.46 13.11 7.64
C ALA A 7 1.48 14.07 6.98
N ALA A 8 1.79 14.53 5.76
CA ALA A 8 0.93 15.46 5.03
C ALA A 8 -0.54 15.00 4.98
N SER A 9 -0.76 13.70 4.98
CA SER A 9 -2.07 13.05 4.98
C SER A 9 -2.20 12.17 6.24
N CYS A 10 -3.14 12.51 7.14
CA CYS A 10 -3.32 11.81 8.42
C CYS A 10 -4.77 11.94 8.89
N SER A 11 -5.51 10.84 8.98
CA SER A 11 -6.90 10.83 9.49
C SER A 11 -7.34 9.43 9.92
N PRO A 12 -8.08 9.29 11.04
CA PRO A 12 -8.69 8.02 11.45
C PRO A 12 -9.94 7.65 10.64
N TYR A 13 -10.54 8.61 9.91
CA TYR A 13 -11.83 8.44 9.23
C TYR A 13 -11.71 8.17 7.74
N ARG A 14 -10.49 8.19 7.19
CA ARG A 14 -10.21 7.95 5.78
C ARG A 14 -9.33 6.74 5.58
N GLY A 15 -9.58 6.00 4.51
CA GLY A 15 -8.72 4.90 4.07
C GLY A 15 -7.46 5.37 3.34
N SER A 16 -6.68 4.41 2.83
CA SER A 16 -5.46 4.66 2.06
C SER A 16 -4.41 5.49 2.82
N GLU A 17 -3.78 6.47 2.17
CA GLU A 17 -2.69 7.30 2.73
C GLU A 17 -3.03 8.00 4.06
N PRO A 18 -4.20 8.63 4.24
CA PRO A 18 -4.55 9.22 5.53
C PRO A 18 -4.57 8.22 6.69
N SER A 19 -5.07 7.01 6.43
CA SER A 19 -5.06 5.93 7.42
C SER A 19 -3.64 5.49 7.80
N ILE A 20 -2.71 5.49 6.85
CA ILE A 20 -1.30 5.14 7.11
C ILE A 20 -0.69 6.15 8.07
N GLY A 21 -0.80 7.45 7.76
CA GLY A 21 -0.28 8.53 8.61
C GLY A 21 -0.82 8.44 10.04
N TRP A 22 -2.13 8.24 10.17
CA TRP A 22 -2.79 8.08 11.48
C TRP A 22 -2.29 6.85 12.24
N LYS A 23 -2.29 5.67 11.61
CA LYS A 23 -1.91 4.41 12.28
C LYS A 23 -0.46 4.42 12.73
N VAL A 24 0.45 4.94 11.92
CA VAL A 24 1.86 5.07 12.30
C VAL A 24 2.01 6.04 13.48
N ALA A 25 1.41 7.22 13.42
CA ALA A 25 1.48 8.21 14.50
C ALA A 25 0.89 7.68 15.82
N LEU A 26 -0.31 7.08 15.76
CA LEU A 26 -0.98 6.52 16.93
C LEU A 26 -0.17 5.38 17.57
N ASN A 27 0.37 4.46 16.78
CA ASN A 27 1.11 3.33 17.34
C ASN A 27 2.49 3.75 17.88
N LEU A 28 3.16 4.72 17.26
CA LEU A 28 4.38 5.31 17.82
C LEU A 28 4.11 5.98 19.17
N SER A 29 2.96 6.66 19.32
CA SER A 29 2.62 7.37 20.56
C SER A 29 2.34 6.45 21.76
N LEU A 30 2.18 5.15 21.55
CA LEU A 30 2.08 4.17 22.64
C LEU A 30 3.39 4.00 23.42
N LYS A 31 4.53 4.37 22.82
CA LYS A 31 5.87 4.21 23.42
C LYS A 31 6.70 5.50 23.44
N HIS A 32 6.31 6.50 22.67
CA HIS A 32 7.08 7.73 22.44
C HIS A 32 6.21 8.97 22.56
N GLU A 33 6.82 10.11 22.78
CA GLU A 33 6.18 11.41 22.59
C GLU A 33 6.24 11.75 21.09
N VAL A 34 5.09 11.92 20.46
CA VAL A 34 4.97 12.04 19.00
C VAL A 34 4.34 13.38 18.60
N HIS A 35 5.04 14.12 17.77
CA HIS A 35 4.56 15.37 17.18
C HIS A 35 4.33 15.16 15.68
N VAL A 36 3.07 15.31 15.24
CA VAL A 36 2.68 15.10 13.83
C VAL A 36 2.52 16.46 13.15
N VAL A 37 3.27 16.68 12.08
CA VAL A 37 3.05 17.82 11.18
C VAL A 37 2.23 17.34 9.99
N LEU A 38 1.06 17.93 9.75
CA LEU A 38 0.10 17.53 8.74
C LEU A 38 -0.57 18.72 8.06
N LEU A 39 -1.29 18.46 6.95
CA LEU A 39 -2.04 19.48 6.22
C LEU A 39 -3.23 20.00 7.05
N ALA A 40 -3.40 21.30 7.08
CA ALA A 40 -4.44 22.00 7.86
C ALA A 40 -5.87 21.56 7.51
N GLY A 41 -6.12 21.09 6.29
CA GLY A 41 -7.42 20.56 5.91
C GLY A 41 -7.86 19.29 6.65
N TYR A 42 -6.99 18.63 7.41
CA TYR A 42 -7.34 17.50 8.28
C TYR A 42 -7.71 17.94 9.71
N GLU A 43 -7.55 19.21 10.05
CA GLU A 43 -7.83 19.73 11.41
C GLU A 43 -9.24 19.39 11.92
N PRO A 44 -10.33 19.52 11.14
CA PRO A 44 -11.68 19.15 11.61
C PRO A 44 -11.80 17.68 12.00
N GLU A 45 -11.12 16.78 11.26
CA GLU A 45 -11.12 15.34 11.53
C GLU A 45 -10.29 15.00 12.78
N ILE A 46 -9.16 15.66 12.99
CA ILE A 46 -8.34 15.51 14.20
C ILE A 46 -9.06 16.04 15.43
N ASN A 47 -9.73 17.21 15.33
CA ASN A 47 -10.55 17.76 16.42
C ASN A 47 -11.69 16.82 16.81
N ARG A 48 -12.35 16.22 15.82
CA ARG A 48 -13.34 15.16 16.05
C ARG A 48 -12.73 13.95 16.76
N ALA A 49 -11.58 13.47 16.33
CA ALA A 49 -10.88 12.35 16.98
C ALA A 49 -10.50 12.67 18.43
N HIS A 50 -10.16 13.93 18.72
CA HIS A 50 -9.90 14.39 20.08
C HIS A 50 -11.16 14.34 20.95
N GLN A 51 -12.29 14.81 20.43
CA GLN A 51 -13.60 14.76 21.12
C GLN A 51 -14.05 13.30 21.38
N GLU A 52 -13.73 12.38 20.48
CA GLU A 52 -14.03 10.95 20.61
C GLU A 52 -13.04 10.21 21.53
N GLY A 53 -12.03 10.90 22.11
CA GLY A 53 -11.04 10.28 23.00
C GLY A 53 -10.06 9.35 22.32
N LEU A 54 -9.84 9.48 21.00
CA LEU A 54 -8.95 8.62 20.21
C LEU A 54 -7.49 9.06 20.26
N ILE A 55 -7.19 10.24 20.83
CA ILE A 55 -5.86 10.85 20.84
C ILE A 55 -5.25 10.73 22.23
N PRO A 56 -4.20 9.93 22.44
CA PRO A 56 -3.50 9.86 23.72
C PRO A 56 -2.70 11.16 23.99
N SER A 57 -2.40 11.43 25.25
CA SER A 57 -1.68 12.63 25.68
C SER A 57 -0.26 12.75 25.13
N SER A 58 0.34 11.65 24.68
CA SER A 58 1.65 11.57 24.03
C SER A 58 1.64 11.91 22.53
N LEU A 59 0.47 12.24 21.95
CA LEU A 59 0.30 12.51 20.52
C LEU A 59 -0.18 13.94 20.28
N HIS A 60 0.66 14.75 19.62
CA HIS A 60 0.44 16.17 19.37
C HIS A 60 0.38 16.47 17.87
N PHE A 61 -0.51 17.39 17.46
CA PHE A 61 -0.71 17.72 16.06
C PHE A 61 -0.39 19.18 15.75
N HIS A 62 0.30 19.40 14.61
CA HIS A 62 0.71 20.72 14.11
C HIS A 62 0.25 20.89 12.67
N PHE A 63 -0.63 21.83 12.40
CA PHE A 63 -1.26 22.02 11.12
C PHE A 63 -0.52 23.07 10.28
N ILE A 64 -0.21 22.73 9.01
CA ILE A 64 0.41 23.63 8.05
C ILE A 64 -0.19 23.50 6.66
N GLY A 65 0.07 24.47 5.80
CA GLY A 65 -0.39 24.45 4.42
C GLY A 65 -1.88 24.78 4.26
N PRO A 66 -2.46 24.44 3.10
CA PRO A 66 -3.84 24.80 2.81
C PRO A 66 -4.85 23.96 3.60
N SER A 67 -5.93 24.66 4.01
CA SER A 67 -7.16 24.02 4.49
C SER A 67 -8.16 23.84 3.35
N TRP A 68 -9.17 23.02 3.56
CA TRP A 68 -10.31 22.83 2.65
C TRP A 68 -11.55 22.44 3.45
N GLU A 69 -12.71 22.95 3.04
CA GLU A 69 -14.00 22.56 3.62
C GLU A 69 -14.56 21.30 2.94
N THR A 70 -14.39 21.22 1.63
CA THR A 70 -14.85 20.09 0.82
C THR A 70 -13.72 19.61 -0.09
N PRO A 71 -13.40 18.30 -0.10
CA PRO A 71 -12.42 17.75 -1.02
C PRO A 71 -12.86 18.01 -2.47
N PRO A 72 -11.93 18.18 -3.40
CA PRO A 72 -12.23 18.48 -4.79
C PRO A 72 -12.95 17.30 -5.46
N SER A 73 -13.65 17.59 -6.56
CA SER A 73 -14.25 16.55 -7.41
C SER A 73 -13.20 15.53 -7.86
N PRO A 74 -13.58 14.26 -8.09
CA PRO A 74 -12.65 13.20 -8.51
C PRO A 74 -11.79 13.56 -9.73
N GLN A 75 -12.29 14.40 -10.64
CA GLN A 75 -11.57 14.85 -11.84
C GLN A 75 -10.40 15.78 -11.53
N ARG A 76 -10.47 16.56 -10.45
CA ARG A 76 -9.45 17.52 -10.03
C ARG A 76 -8.62 17.03 -8.84
N GLU A 77 -8.97 15.90 -8.27
CA GLU A 77 -8.41 15.40 -7.04
C GLU A 77 -6.89 15.26 -7.08
N LYS A 78 -6.33 14.64 -8.13
CA LYS A 78 -4.86 14.44 -8.24
C LYS A 78 -4.10 15.77 -8.27
N ALA A 79 -4.53 16.74 -9.09
CA ALA A 79 -3.86 18.04 -9.20
C ALA A 79 -3.94 18.83 -7.89
N PHE A 80 -5.08 18.76 -7.22
CA PHE A 80 -5.29 19.38 -5.91
C PHE A 80 -4.32 18.81 -4.87
N TRP A 81 -4.25 17.50 -4.71
CA TRP A 81 -3.35 16.85 -3.74
C TRP A 81 -1.88 17.16 -4.02
N TRP A 82 -1.46 17.22 -5.28
CA TRP A 82 -0.10 17.63 -5.64
C TRP A 82 0.19 19.09 -5.26
N LYS A 83 -0.77 20.00 -5.44
CA LYS A 83 -0.65 21.40 -5.02
C LYS A 83 -0.54 21.51 -3.49
N CYS A 84 -1.41 20.83 -2.75
CA CYS A 84 -1.38 20.80 -1.30
C CYS A 84 -0.06 20.23 -0.77
N TYR A 85 0.42 19.13 -1.34
CA TYR A 85 1.66 18.52 -0.91
C TYR A 85 2.88 19.40 -1.19
N ARG A 86 2.96 20.08 -2.33
CA ARG A 86 4.02 21.06 -2.61
C ARG A 86 4.00 22.23 -1.61
N SER A 87 2.83 22.74 -1.29
CA SER A 87 2.68 23.78 -0.27
C SER A 87 3.12 23.31 1.11
N PHE A 88 2.75 22.09 1.48
CA PHE A 88 3.20 21.42 2.70
C PHE A 88 4.73 21.33 2.76
N LEU A 89 5.37 20.76 1.73
CA LEU A 89 6.83 20.61 1.67
C LEU A 89 7.57 21.95 1.71
N ALA A 90 7.00 23.03 1.18
CA ALA A 90 7.60 24.36 1.23
C ALA A 90 7.62 24.96 2.65
N GLN A 91 6.60 24.69 3.47
CA GLN A 91 6.48 25.19 4.83
C GLN A 91 7.11 24.28 5.88
N LEU A 92 7.27 23.01 5.56
CA LEU A 92 7.71 21.97 6.48
C LEU A 92 9.06 22.26 7.15
N PRO A 93 10.14 22.70 6.45
CA PRO A 93 11.43 22.97 7.09
C PRO A 93 11.39 24.05 8.15
N ALA A 94 10.69 25.16 7.89
CA ALA A 94 10.57 26.26 8.85
C ALA A 94 9.81 25.81 10.10
N THR A 95 8.73 25.04 9.90
CA THR A 95 7.92 24.49 11.00
C THR A 95 8.75 23.53 11.86
N VAL A 96 9.48 22.61 11.22
CA VAL A 96 10.32 21.64 11.95
C VAL A 96 11.43 22.33 12.73
N ARG A 97 12.10 23.35 12.16
CA ARG A 97 13.14 24.12 12.90
C ARG A 97 12.56 24.81 14.12
N ARG A 98 11.40 25.46 13.98
CA ARG A 98 10.72 26.13 15.10
C ARG A 98 10.37 25.13 16.20
N LEU A 99 9.70 24.03 15.86
CA LEU A 99 9.31 23.01 16.82
C LEU A 99 10.53 22.35 17.49
N HIS A 100 11.60 22.10 16.74
CA HIS A 100 12.83 21.51 17.29
C HIS A 100 13.57 22.48 18.23
N ALA A 101 13.51 23.78 17.97
CA ALA A 101 14.08 24.80 18.85
C ALA A 101 13.30 24.93 20.17
N GLU A 102 11.97 24.79 20.12
CA GLU A 102 11.10 24.80 21.30
C GLU A 102 11.28 23.53 22.13
N GLN A 103 11.42 22.38 21.46
CA GLN A 103 11.58 21.06 22.07
C GLN A 103 12.37 20.13 21.13
N PRO A 104 13.59 19.74 21.50
CA PRO A 104 14.43 18.92 20.66
C PRO A 104 13.82 17.54 20.35
N PHE A 105 13.83 17.14 19.07
CA PHE A 105 13.43 15.82 18.61
C PHE A 105 14.63 14.91 18.46
N ASP A 106 14.48 13.64 18.83
CA ASP A 106 15.50 12.60 18.67
C ASP A 106 15.56 12.10 17.23
N LEU A 107 14.41 12.14 16.51
CA LEU A 107 14.26 11.58 15.18
C LEU A 107 13.11 12.23 14.42
N ILE A 108 13.26 12.36 13.10
CA ILE A 108 12.20 12.73 12.18
C ILE A 108 11.85 11.54 11.30
N HIS A 109 10.56 11.23 11.16
CA HIS A 109 10.05 10.23 10.22
C HIS A 109 9.02 10.84 9.26
N HIS A 110 9.34 10.90 7.96
CA HIS A 110 8.38 11.31 6.93
C HIS A 110 7.62 10.11 6.41
N VAL A 111 6.30 10.07 6.66
CA VAL A 111 5.44 8.90 6.42
C VAL A 111 4.56 9.08 5.17
N THR A 112 3.89 10.21 5.00
CA THR A 112 3.01 10.50 3.87
C THR A 112 3.27 11.89 3.26
N PHE A 113 3.21 12.00 1.92
CA PHE A 113 2.78 11.01 0.95
C PHE A 113 3.88 10.01 0.62
N ALA A 114 3.49 8.75 0.39
CA ALA A 114 4.38 7.66 0.03
C ALA A 114 4.84 7.76 -1.44
N THR A 115 5.47 8.87 -1.82
CA THR A 115 5.93 9.11 -3.19
C THR A 115 7.41 9.47 -3.23
N TRP A 116 8.13 8.87 -4.19
CA TRP A 116 9.55 9.16 -4.39
C TRP A 116 9.82 10.39 -5.28
N ARG A 117 8.78 10.97 -5.92
CA ARG A 117 8.94 11.97 -7.01
C ARG A 117 9.28 13.38 -6.55
N LEU A 118 9.09 13.70 -5.28
CA LEU A 118 9.44 15.01 -4.72
C LEU A 118 10.42 14.85 -3.56
N PRO A 119 11.49 15.65 -3.52
CA PRO A 119 12.39 15.63 -2.37
C PRO A 119 11.69 16.19 -1.14
N VAL A 120 11.85 15.51 -0.01
CA VAL A 120 11.41 15.97 1.31
C VAL A 120 12.55 16.77 1.94
N PRO A 121 12.41 18.07 2.19
CA PRO A 121 13.52 18.92 2.57
C PRO A 121 13.84 18.87 4.07
N LEU A 122 14.01 17.65 4.63
CA LEU A 122 14.30 17.40 6.03
C LEU A 122 15.66 16.71 6.27
N TYR A 123 16.29 16.21 5.24
CA TYR A 123 17.55 15.45 5.29
C TYR A 123 18.77 16.25 5.77
N ASP A 124 18.66 17.57 5.88
CA ASP A 124 19.74 18.51 6.19
C ASP A 124 19.49 19.31 7.50
N MET A 125 18.65 18.75 8.39
CA MET A 125 18.25 19.38 9.63
C MET A 125 19.20 19.12 10.82
N GLY A 126 20.21 18.27 10.63
CA GLY A 126 21.04 17.80 11.74
C GLY A 126 20.38 16.73 12.62
N ILE A 127 19.09 16.48 12.44
CA ILE A 127 18.30 15.50 13.19
C ILE A 127 18.28 14.18 12.39
N PRO A 128 18.41 13.01 13.03
CA PRO A 128 18.25 11.72 12.36
C PRO A 128 16.95 11.65 11.56
N PHE A 129 17.04 11.27 10.27
CA PHE A 129 15.91 11.34 9.34
C PHE A 129 15.61 9.98 8.69
N VAL A 130 14.39 9.48 8.90
CA VAL A 130 13.84 8.29 8.25
C VAL A 130 12.79 8.72 7.24
N TRP A 131 12.87 8.18 6.03
CA TRP A 131 11.94 8.48 4.95
C TRP A 131 11.23 7.21 4.46
N GLY A 132 9.93 7.18 4.54
CA GLY A 132 9.11 6.06 4.06
C GLY A 132 7.86 5.82 4.89
N PRO A 133 6.99 4.96 4.40
CA PRO A 133 7.16 4.04 3.27
C PRO A 133 7.15 4.75 1.92
N VAL A 134 8.09 4.43 1.05
CA VAL A 134 8.23 5.03 -0.27
C VAL A 134 7.70 4.09 -1.34
N GLY A 135 6.69 4.53 -2.08
CA GLY A 135 6.08 3.83 -3.22
C GLY A 135 6.07 4.68 -4.49
N GLY A 136 5.23 4.29 -5.45
CA GLY A 136 5.05 5.02 -6.71
C GLY A 136 6.07 4.68 -7.80
N ALA A 137 6.96 3.73 -7.53
CA ALA A 137 7.96 3.24 -8.48
C ALA A 137 7.49 2.00 -9.26
N GLU A 138 6.34 1.44 -8.89
CA GLU A 138 5.82 0.20 -9.48
C GLU A 138 5.79 0.27 -11.00
N LYS A 139 6.28 -0.78 -11.65
CA LYS A 139 6.32 -0.90 -13.10
C LYS A 139 5.07 -1.63 -13.58
N PHE A 140 4.40 -1.11 -14.60
CA PHE A 140 3.42 -1.88 -15.35
C PHE A 140 4.20 -2.73 -16.38
N PRO A 141 3.90 -4.02 -16.59
CA PRO A 141 4.63 -4.83 -17.55
C PRO A 141 4.49 -4.28 -18.99
N PRO A 142 5.57 -3.87 -19.67
CA PRO A 142 5.48 -3.22 -20.99
C PRO A 142 4.80 -4.09 -22.04
N GLY A 143 5.04 -5.40 -22.03
CA GLY A 143 4.41 -6.37 -22.93
C GLY A 143 2.90 -6.50 -22.80
N LEU A 144 2.31 -5.94 -21.72
CA LEU A 144 0.87 -5.96 -21.46
C LEU A 144 0.19 -4.60 -21.62
N LEU A 145 0.88 -3.57 -22.07
CA LEU A 145 0.26 -2.25 -22.30
C LEU A 145 -0.95 -2.30 -23.26
N GLY A 146 -0.93 -3.21 -24.23
CA GLY A 146 -2.02 -3.41 -25.19
C GLY A 146 -3.33 -3.92 -24.60
N ILE A 147 -3.37 -4.36 -23.33
CA ILE A 147 -4.62 -4.73 -22.68
C ILE A 147 -5.37 -3.53 -22.08
N LEU A 148 -4.69 -2.40 -21.95
CA LEU A 148 -5.26 -1.19 -21.38
C LEU A 148 -6.11 -0.45 -22.39
N SER A 149 -7.15 0.23 -21.91
CA SER A 149 -7.84 1.22 -22.74
C SER A 149 -6.88 2.32 -23.19
N PRO A 150 -7.11 2.98 -24.34
CA PRO A 150 -6.20 4.02 -24.85
C PRO A 150 -5.89 5.11 -23.81
N LYS A 151 -6.87 5.49 -23.00
CA LYS A 151 -6.71 6.49 -21.93
C LYS A 151 -5.81 5.95 -20.81
N ALA A 152 -5.99 4.71 -20.41
CA ALA A 152 -5.18 4.07 -19.37
C ALA A 152 -3.73 3.84 -19.85
N MET A 153 -3.56 3.47 -21.12
CA MET A 153 -2.23 3.32 -21.74
C MET A 153 -1.49 4.67 -21.79
N LEU A 154 -2.15 5.74 -22.25
CA LEU A 154 -1.56 7.08 -22.25
C LEU A 154 -1.15 7.50 -20.82
N PHE A 155 -1.98 7.22 -19.83
CA PHE A 155 -1.65 7.50 -18.44
C PHE A 155 -0.38 6.77 -17.99
N GLU A 156 -0.22 5.49 -18.34
CA GLU A 156 0.99 4.73 -18.01
C GLU A 156 2.23 5.27 -18.74
N LEU A 157 2.12 5.67 -20.01
CA LEU A 157 3.23 6.27 -20.75
C LEU A 157 3.67 7.60 -20.14
N VAL A 158 2.73 8.48 -19.77
CA VAL A 158 3.02 9.74 -19.06
C VAL A 158 3.69 9.46 -17.71
N ARG A 159 3.24 8.43 -17.01
CA ARG A 159 3.85 8.00 -15.73
C ARG A 159 5.28 7.48 -15.93
N TYR A 160 5.55 6.72 -16.97
CA TYR A 160 6.91 6.29 -17.32
C TYR A 160 7.82 7.48 -17.59
N ALA A 161 7.35 8.43 -18.41
CA ALA A 161 8.11 9.65 -18.70
C ALA A 161 8.39 10.45 -17.43
N GLY A 162 7.37 10.65 -16.58
CA GLY A 162 7.53 11.33 -15.30
C GLY A 162 8.50 10.63 -14.35
N ASN A 163 8.50 9.29 -14.32
CA ASN A 163 9.47 8.52 -13.56
C ASN A 163 10.90 8.64 -14.11
N ALA A 164 11.06 8.69 -15.43
CA ALA A 164 12.37 8.91 -16.06
C ALA A 164 12.93 10.29 -15.72
N VAL A 165 12.11 11.34 -15.83
CA VAL A 165 12.50 12.72 -15.46
C VAL A 165 12.83 12.82 -13.96
N GLY A 166 12.02 12.21 -13.09
CA GLY A 166 12.27 12.20 -11.65
C GLY A 166 13.64 11.60 -11.28
N ARG A 167 14.08 10.56 -11.99
CA ARG A 167 15.41 9.93 -11.79
C ARG A 167 16.57 10.89 -12.09
N LEU A 168 16.35 11.90 -12.89
CA LEU A 168 17.38 12.89 -13.25
C LEU A 168 17.46 14.06 -12.25
N SER A 169 16.54 14.15 -11.27
CA SER A 169 16.50 15.22 -10.28
C SER A 169 17.72 15.19 -9.36
N PRO A 170 18.63 16.22 -9.38
CA PRO A 170 19.78 16.25 -8.47
C PRO A 170 19.36 16.37 -7.00
N GLY A 171 18.33 17.17 -6.71
CA GLY A 171 17.83 17.37 -5.36
C GLY A 171 17.28 16.06 -4.75
N LEU A 172 16.59 15.25 -5.55
CA LEU A 172 16.10 13.95 -5.10
C LEU A 172 17.26 12.99 -4.81
N ARG A 173 18.26 12.92 -5.70
CA ARG A 173 19.45 12.08 -5.47
C ARG A 173 20.23 12.50 -4.22
N THR A 174 20.39 13.81 -4.01
CA THR A 174 21.05 14.34 -2.81
C THR A 174 20.29 13.96 -1.55
N MET A 175 18.96 14.14 -1.54
CA MET A 175 18.13 13.74 -0.43
C MET A 175 18.26 12.24 -0.13
N ILE A 176 18.09 11.36 -1.13
CA ILE A 176 18.17 9.90 -0.95
C ILE A 176 19.52 9.47 -0.39
N ARG A 177 20.61 10.10 -0.82
CA ARG A 177 21.97 9.79 -0.33
C ARG A 177 22.24 10.28 1.09
N ARG A 178 21.61 11.39 1.50
CA ARG A 178 21.80 12.00 2.82
C ARG A 178 20.77 11.56 3.86
N THR A 179 19.69 10.91 3.46
CA THR A 179 18.70 10.34 4.38
C THR A 179 19.33 9.17 5.14
N ASP A 180 19.18 9.13 6.47
CA ASP A 180 19.79 8.09 7.29
C ASP A 180 19.23 6.70 6.97
N ALA A 181 17.89 6.57 6.91
CA ALA A 181 17.25 5.35 6.46
C ALA A 181 16.05 5.63 5.53
N VAL A 182 15.89 4.78 4.52
CA VAL A 182 14.76 4.82 3.59
C VAL A 182 13.99 3.52 3.67
N ILE A 183 12.67 3.60 3.83
CA ILE A 183 11.78 2.43 3.87
C ILE A 183 11.10 2.31 2.50
N ALA A 184 11.46 1.30 1.73
CA ALA A 184 10.84 0.97 0.46
C ALA A 184 9.59 0.11 0.69
N SER A 185 8.47 0.49 0.09
CA SER A 185 7.18 -0.20 0.28
C SER A 185 6.96 -1.40 -0.67
N ASN A 186 7.86 -1.61 -1.64
CA ASN A 186 7.80 -2.72 -2.58
C ASN A 186 9.16 -2.91 -3.30
N PRO A 187 9.38 -4.04 -4.01
CA PRO A 187 10.64 -4.32 -4.69
C PRO A 187 11.03 -3.30 -5.76
N ASP A 188 10.06 -2.78 -6.53
CA ASP A 188 10.34 -1.77 -7.56
C ASP A 188 10.86 -0.46 -6.94
N ALA A 189 10.30 -0.07 -5.80
CA ALA A 189 10.77 1.09 -5.04
C ALA A 189 12.17 0.83 -4.46
N PHE A 190 12.40 -0.37 -3.92
CA PHE A 190 13.71 -0.76 -3.38
C PHE A 190 14.79 -0.69 -4.47
N GLU A 191 14.57 -1.31 -5.62
CA GLU A 191 15.49 -1.29 -6.76
C GLU A 191 15.79 0.14 -7.26
N LEU A 192 14.76 0.98 -7.33
CA LEU A 192 14.91 2.38 -7.72
C LEU A 192 15.77 3.16 -6.71
N LEU A 193 15.47 3.01 -5.42
CA LEU A 193 16.16 3.71 -4.35
C LEU A 193 17.62 3.27 -4.24
N GLU A 194 17.90 1.98 -4.38
CA GLU A 194 19.26 1.44 -4.45
C GLU A 194 20.06 2.07 -5.60
N LYS A 195 19.49 2.13 -6.81
CA LYS A 195 20.12 2.78 -7.97
C LYS A 195 20.38 4.28 -7.77
N LEU A 196 19.47 4.99 -7.10
CA LEU A 196 19.61 6.43 -6.85
C LEU A 196 20.58 6.72 -5.71
N ARG A 197 20.62 5.87 -4.69
CA ARG A 197 21.51 5.97 -3.54
C ARG A 197 22.94 5.52 -3.87
N GLY A 198 23.07 4.48 -4.70
CA GLY A 198 24.35 3.84 -5.07
C GLY A 198 24.77 2.72 -4.10
N THR A 199 23.98 2.42 -3.09
CA THR A 199 24.19 1.35 -2.11
C THR A 199 22.87 0.85 -1.55
N ARG A 200 22.85 -0.39 -1.03
CA ARG A 200 21.73 -0.97 -0.27
C ARG A 200 21.69 -0.51 1.20
N GLU A 201 22.81 -0.05 1.69
CA GLU A 201 22.92 0.37 3.08
C GLU A 201 21.92 1.47 3.42
N GLY A 202 21.22 1.31 4.55
CA GLY A 202 20.16 2.22 4.99
C GLY A 202 18.90 2.19 4.14
N ILE A 203 18.70 1.17 3.26
CA ILE A 203 17.43 0.93 2.57
C ILE A 203 16.80 -0.33 3.14
N HIS A 204 15.59 -0.17 3.69
CA HIS A 204 14.82 -1.24 4.30
C HIS A 204 13.59 -1.54 3.44
N SER A 205 13.22 -2.81 3.30
CA SER A 205 11.98 -3.22 2.64
C SER A 205 10.92 -3.49 3.70
N LEU A 206 9.86 -2.69 3.71
CA LEU A 206 8.77 -2.84 4.67
C LEU A 206 7.45 -2.42 4.04
N LEU A 207 6.57 -3.40 3.84
CA LEU A 207 5.21 -3.17 3.36
C LEU A 207 4.36 -2.56 4.47
N VAL A 208 3.66 -1.47 4.14
CA VAL A 208 2.74 -0.85 5.08
C VAL A 208 1.50 -1.70 5.22
N THR A 209 1.20 -2.11 6.42
CA THR A 209 -0.09 -2.74 6.72
C THR A 209 -1.12 -1.70 7.12
N SER A 210 -2.36 -1.91 6.72
CA SER A 210 -3.46 -1.02 7.04
C SER A 210 -4.47 -1.62 8.04
N PHE A 211 -4.17 -2.80 8.62
CA PHE A 211 -5.10 -3.45 9.54
C PHE A 211 -5.12 -2.79 10.92
N THR A 212 -6.33 -2.47 11.38
CA THR A 212 -6.61 -2.19 12.79
C THR A 212 -6.83 -3.50 13.54
N VAL A 213 -6.74 -3.44 14.88
CA VAL A 213 -7.10 -4.59 15.74
C VAL A 213 -8.53 -5.06 15.46
N LYS A 214 -9.49 -4.13 15.33
CA LYS A 214 -10.90 -4.43 14.99
C LYS A 214 -11.05 -5.15 13.65
N GLU A 215 -10.33 -4.71 12.62
CA GLU A 215 -10.36 -5.38 11.31
C GLU A 215 -9.76 -6.78 11.37
N ARG A 216 -8.70 -6.95 12.14
CA ARG A 216 -8.08 -8.26 12.39
C ARG A 216 -9.02 -9.20 13.15
N GLU A 217 -9.71 -8.72 14.17
CA GLU A 217 -10.69 -9.49 14.91
C GLU A 217 -11.89 -9.87 14.05
N ALA A 218 -12.43 -8.93 13.28
CA ALA A 218 -13.59 -9.16 12.42
C ALA A 218 -13.34 -10.20 11.30
N LEU A 219 -12.11 -10.24 10.75
CA LEU A 219 -11.73 -11.16 9.68
C LEU A 219 -10.96 -12.37 10.19
N GLY A 220 -10.21 -12.18 11.27
CA GLY A 220 -9.24 -13.16 11.76
C GLY A 220 -9.79 -14.16 12.79
N SER A 221 -10.80 -13.82 13.55
CA SER A 221 -11.44 -14.70 14.56
C SER A 221 -12.68 -15.42 14.03
N ALA A 222 -13.26 -14.93 12.94
CA ALA A 222 -14.43 -15.56 12.36
C ALA A 222 -14.07 -16.88 11.69
N GLU A 223 -14.75 -17.96 12.10
CA GLU A 223 -14.78 -19.19 11.31
C GLU A 223 -15.44 -18.88 9.96
N LYS A 224 -14.86 -19.43 8.90
CA LYS A 224 -15.53 -19.32 7.58
C LYS A 224 -16.90 -19.99 7.69
N PRO A 225 -17.98 -19.31 7.29
CA PRO A 225 -19.29 -19.93 7.24
C PRO A 225 -19.26 -21.10 6.23
N PRO A 226 -20.17 -22.06 6.36
CA PRO A 226 -20.36 -23.08 5.34
C PRO A 226 -20.52 -22.43 3.97
N ARG A 227 -19.99 -23.05 2.94
CA ARG A 227 -20.13 -22.56 1.56
C ARG A 227 -21.59 -22.39 1.20
N ARG A 228 -21.94 -21.29 0.55
CA ARG A 228 -23.30 -21.04 0.05
C ARG A 228 -23.75 -22.12 -0.94
N ASP A 229 -22.83 -22.59 -1.78
CA ASP A 229 -23.10 -23.63 -2.75
C ASP A 229 -21.77 -24.35 -3.11
N GLU A 230 -21.62 -25.57 -2.61
CA GLU A 230 -20.41 -26.37 -2.82
C GLU A 230 -20.18 -26.80 -4.28
N ARG A 231 -21.17 -26.62 -5.15
CA ARG A 231 -21.04 -26.93 -6.58
C ARG A 231 -20.18 -25.90 -7.32
N PHE A 232 -19.99 -24.73 -6.76
CA PHE A 232 -19.26 -23.62 -7.36
C PHE A 232 -18.06 -23.20 -6.51
N LEU A 233 -17.01 -22.81 -7.20
CA LEU A 233 -15.90 -22.09 -6.62
C LEU A 233 -16.29 -20.62 -6.44
N HIS A 234 -16.21 -20.07 -5.25
CA HIS A 234 -16.57 -18.68 -4.98
C HIS A 234 -15.33 -17.80 -5.02
N ALA A 235 -15.25 -16.88 -5.98
CA ALA A 235 -14.15 -15.95 -6.13
C ALA A 235 -14.64 -14.50 -5.94
N PHE A 236 -13.81 -13.69 -5.33
CA PHE A 236 -14.09 -12.27 -5.10
C PHE A 236 -12.93 -11.38 -5.55
N ALA A 237 -13.24 -10.19 -6.00
CA ALA A 237 -12.32 -9.08 -6.21
C ALA A 237 -12.93 -7.77 -5.76
N SER A 238 -12.12 -6.89 -5.22
CA SER A 238 -12.52 -5.53 -4.88
C SER A 238 -11.38 -4.53 -5.10
N GLY A 239 -11.71 -3.24 -5.02
CA GLY A 239 -10.79 -2.14 -5.31
C GLY A 239 -11.13 -1.43 -6.62
N ALA A 240 -10.64 -0.21 -6.84
CA ALA A 240 -10.98 0.59 -8.01
C ALA A 240 -10.79 -0.18 -9.32
N LEU A 241 -11.84 -0.27 -10.16
CA LEU A 241 -11.80 -0.97 -11.45
C LEU A 241 -11.07 -0.13 -12.49
N GLU A 242 -9.75 -0.17 -12.41
CA GLU A 242 -8.80 0.40 -13.37
C GLU A 242 -8.17 -0.72 -14.20
N GLY A 243 -7.79 -0.47 -15.45
CA GLY A 243 -7.21 -1.47 -16.33
C GLY A 243 -6.00 -2.23 -15.74
N ARG A 244 -5.19 -1.53 -14.91
CA ARG A 244 -4.06 -2.14 -14.20
C ARG A 244 -4.42 -3.22 -13.18
N LYS A 245 -5.68 -3.31 -12.74
CA LYS A 245 -6.15 -4.32 -11.78
C LYS A 245 -6.35 -5.71 -12.39
N GLY A 246 -6.31 -5.83 -13.72
CA GLY A 246 -6.30 -7.11 -14.40
C GLY A 246 -7.62 -7.89 -14.38
N VAL A 247 -8.75 -7.26 -14.02
CA VAL A 247 -10.07 -7.93 -14.03
C VAL A 247 -10.41 -8.45 -15.44
N SER A 248 -10.04 -7.72 -16.50
CA SER A 248 -10.18 -8.19 -17.89
C SER A 248 -9.47 -9.52 -18.15
N LEU A 249 -8.28 -9.72 -17.57
CA LEU A 249 -7.51 -10.97 -17.68
C LEU A 249 -8.17 -12.10 -16.87
N ALA A 250 -8.74 -11.78 -15.71
CA ALA A 250 -9.51 -12.74 -14.93
C ALA A 250 -10.74 -13.24 -15.70
N LEU A 251 -11.45 -12.36 -16.42
CA LEU A 251 -12.59 -12.75 -17.27
C LEU A 251 -12.16 -13.69 -18.40
N ASP A 252 -11.05 -13.40 -19.08
CA ASP A 252 -10.52 -14.29 -20.13
C ASP A 252 -10.13 -15.66 -19.56
N ALA A 253 -9.48 -15.68 -18.39
CA ALA A 253 -9.07 -16.91 -17.73
C ALA A 253 -10.28 -17.76 -17.28
N ILE A 254 -11.32 -17.13 -16.75
CA ILE A 254 -12.57 -17.80 -16.38
C ILE A 254 -13.24 -18.41 -17.63
N ALA A 255 -13.30 -17.66 -18.74
CA ALA A 255 -13.87 -18.15 -19.99
C ALA A 255 -13.07 -19.36 -20.55
N LEU A 256 -11.75 -19.31 -20.46
CA LEU A 256 -10.88 -20.43 -20.85
C LEU A 256 -11.11 -21.66 -19.97
N ALA A 257 -11.13 -21.49 -18.65
CA ALA A 257 -11.32 -22.58 -17.71
C ALA A 257 -12.76 -23.14 -17.74
N LYS A 258 -13.77 -22.31 -18.02
CA LYS A 258 -15.17 -22.75 -18.21
C LYS A 258 -15.28 -23.80 -19.32
N LYS A 259 -14.56 -23.64 -20.43
CA LYS A 259 -14.51 -24.64 -21.50
C LYS A 259 -13.92 -25.99 -21.05
N GLN A 260 -13.20 -26.00 -19.93
CA GLN A 260 -12.57 -27.18 -19.32
C GLN A 260 -13.34 -27.66 -18.06
N GLY A 261 -14.58 -27.18 -17.85
CA GLY A 261 -15.45 -27.64 -16.76
C GLY A 261 -15.35 -26.84 -15.45
N LEU A 262 -14.75 -25.66 -15.46
CA LEU A 262 -14.77 -24.77 -14.29
C LEU A 262 -16.22 -24.35 -13.96
N ARG A 263 -16.58 -24.49 -12.69
CA ARG A 263 -17.83 -23.98 -12.11
C ARG A 263 -17.48 -22.91 -11.10
N ILE A 264 -17.71 -21.65 -11.42
CA ILE A 264 -17.31 -20.50 -10.61
C ILE A 264 -18.43 -19.48 -10.47
N ARG A 265 -18.45 -18.79 -9.33
CA ARG A 265 -19.17 -17.54 -9.09
C ARG A 265 -18.13 -16.48 -8.74
N TYR A 266 -17.85 -15.60 -9.68
CA TYR A 266 -16.89 -14.52 -9.50
C TYR A 266 -17.61 -13.21 -9.28
N ARG A 267 -17.53 -12.68 -8.07
CA ARG A 267 -18.08 -11.38 -7.71
C ARG A 267 -17.04 -10.30 -7.75
N VAL A 268 -17.31 -9.24 -8.51
CA VAL A 268 -16.51 -8.03 -8.60
C VAL A 268 -17.24 -6.93 -7.84
N GLY A 269 -16.92 -6.77 -6.56
CA GLY A 269 -17.59 -5.84 -5.63
C GLY A 269 -16.95 -4.46 -5.65
N SER A 270 -17.00 -3.74 -6.79
CA SER A 270 -16.30 -2.47 -6.92
C SER A 270 -16.81 -1.59 -8.06
N HIS A 271 -16.30 -0.36 -8.06
CA HIS A 271 -16.61 0.69 -9.02
C HIS A 271 -15.35 1.19 -9.72
N GLY A 272 -15.46 1.74 -10.92
CA GLY A 272 -14.32 2.34 -11.61
C GLY A 272 -14.57 2.59 -13.10
N PRO A 273 -13.63 3.25 -13.76
CA PRO A 273 -13.80 3.67 -15.17
C PRO A 273 -13.94 2.52 -16.15
N GLU A 274 -13.48 1.31 -15.81
CA GLU A 274 -13.51 0.14 -16.72
C GLU A 274 -14.79 -0.70 -16.58
N ILE A 275 -15.72 -0.37 -15.66
CA ILE A 275 -16.91 -1.21 -15.36
C ILE A 275 -17.75 -1.53 -16.60
N GLY A 276 -17.99 -0.54 -17.48
CA GLY A 276 -18.78 -0.71 -18.69
C GLY A 276 -18.09 -1.67 -19.67
N HIS A 277 -16.79 -1.50 -19.88
CA HIS A 277 -15.98 -2.37 -20.73
C HIS A 277 -15.94 -3.82 -20.21
N LEU A 278 -15.76 -3.99 -18.91
CA LEU A 278 -15.72 -5.32 -18.28
C LEU A 278 -17.04 -6.06 -18.35
N ARG A 279 -18.17 -5.37 -18.18
CA ARG A 279 -19.52 -5.94 -18.38
C ARG A 279 -19.74 -6.41 -19.82
N GLU A 280 -19.30 -5.60 -20.79
CA GLU A 280 -19.40 -5.95 -22.20
C GLU A 280 -18.50 -7.15 -22.56
N GLN A 281 -17.27 -7.18 -22.03
CA GLN A 281 -16.36 -8.31 -22.19
C GLN A 281 -16.96 -9.60 -21.60
N ALA A 282 -17.47 -9.57 -20.38
CA ALA A 282 -18.12 -10.73 -19.76
C ALA A 282 -19.28 -11.25 -20.61
N LYS A 283 -20.12 -10.35 -21.17
CA LYS A 283 -21.21 -10.72 -22.08
C LYS A 283 -20.68 -11.39 -23.35
N LYS A 284 -19.66 -10.83 -24.01
CA LYS A 284 -19.04 -11.41 -25.22
C LYS A 284 -18.42 -12.79 -24.97
N LEU A 285 -17.90 -13.01 -23.75
CA LEU A 285 -17.32 -14.28 -23.32
C LEU A 285 -18.36 -15.31 -22.84
N GLY A 286 -19.64 -14.95 -22.80
CA GLY A 286 -20.70 -15.83 -22.31
C GLY A 286 -20.62 -16.14 -20.82
N LEU A 287 -20.18 -15.15 -19.99
CA LEU A 287 -19.98 -15.28 -18.53
C LEU A 287 -21.10 -14.62 -17.72
N GLY A 288 -22.31 -14.52 -18.25
CA GLY A 288 -23.43 -13.80 -17.62
C GLY A 288 -23.89 -14.40 -16.27
N GLU A 289 -23.72 -15.70 -16.09
CA GLU A 289 -24.07 -16.37 -14.84
C GLU A 289 -22.89 -16.53 -13.88
N GLU A 290 -21.66 -16.61 -14.40
CA GLU A 290 -20.45 -16.81 -13.62
C GLU A 290 -19.94 -15.54 -12.97
N VAL A 291 -20.17 -14.37 -13.58
CA VAL A 291 -19.59 -13.10 -13.18
C VAL A 291 -20.67 -12.10 -12.74
N ILE A 292 -20.55 -11.64 -11.52
CA ILE A 292 -21.47 -10.68 -10.91
C ILE A 292 -20.72 -9.37 -10.64
N PHE A 293 -21.10 -8.31 -11.35
CA PHE A 293 -20.62 -6.96 -11.07
C PHE A 293 -21.53 -6.30 -10.05
N GLY A 294 -21.10 -6.28 -8.79
CA GLY A 294 -21.84 -5.67 -7.69
C GLY A 294 -21.52 -4.17 -7.54
N GLU A 295 -22.42 -3.47 -6.84
CA GLU A 295 -22.13 -2.11 -6.38
C GLU A 295 -21.16 -2.13 -5.17
N PRO A 296 -20.48 -1.00 -4.87
CA PRO A 296 -19.75 -0.85 -3.62
C PRO A 296 -20.66 -1.16 -2.42
N MET A 297 -20.16 -1.99 -1.52
CA MET A 297 -20.95 -2.47 -0.39
C MET A 297 -20.47 -1.85 0.94
N PRO A 298 -21.34 -1.72 1.95
CA PRO A 298 -20.96 -1.36 3.30
C PRO A 298 -19.93 -2.34 3.87
N ARG A 299 -19.18 -1.92 4.90
CA ARG A 299 -18.08 -2.71 5.47
C ARG A 299 -18.51 -4.11 5.90
N GLU A 300 -19.68 -4.24 6.52
CA GLU A 300 -20.23 -5.53 6.98
C GLU A 300 -20.52 -6.48 5.80
N GLY A 301 -21.05 -5.95 4.72
CA GLY A 301 -21.31 -6.70 3.49
C GLY A 301 -20.00 -7.16 2.85
N TYR A 302 -19.01 -6.30 2.81
CA TYR A 302 -17.67 -6.61 2.30
C TYR A 302 -16.97 -7.71 3.11
N VAL A 303 -17.00 -7.61 4.45
CA VAL A 303 -16.44 -8.64 5.35
C VAL A 303 -17.13 -9.98 5.13
N ARG A 304 -18.47 -9.98 5.04
CA ARG A 304 -19.24 -11.20 4.77
C ARG A 304 -18.85 -11.83 3.43
N GLU A 305 -18.73 -11.04 2.38
CA GLU A 305 -18.34 -11.52 1.06
C GLU A 305 -16.93 -12.16 1.07
N LEU A 306 -15.99 -11.57 1.80
CA LEU A 306 -14.65 -12.16 1.98
C LEU A 306 -14.71 -13.51 2.71
N LEU A 307 -15.48 -13.60 3.80
CA LEU A 307 -15.62 -14.84 4.58
C LEU A 307 -16.29 -15.96 3.78
N GLU A 308 -17.23 -15.61 2.90
CA GLU A 308 -17.96 -16.57 2.05
C GLU A 308 -17.19 -16.94 0.76
N SER A 309 -16.11 -16.23 0.44
CA SER A 309 -15.30 -16.48 -0.76
C SER A 309 -14.18 -17.49 -0.49
N ASP A 310 -13.91 -18.36 -1.46
CA ASP A 310 -12.80 -19.31 -1.45
C ASP A 310 -11.51 -18.66 -1.94
N ILE A 311 -11.60 -17.82 -2.95
CA ILE A 311 -10.49 -17.23 -3.70
C ILE A 311 -10.64 -15.71 -3.74
N TYR A 312 -9.52 -15.03 -3.57
CA TYR A 312 -9.39 -13.64 -3.97
C TYR A 312 -8.65 -13.55 -5.30
N LEU A 313 -9.41 -13.30 -6.38
CA LEU A 313 -8.90 -13.30 -7.75
C LEU A 313 -8.69 -11.88 -8.24
N LEU A 314 -7.46 -11.38 -8.17
CA LEU A 314 -7.11 -10.05 -8.67
C LEU A 314 -5.70 -10.05 -9.26
N PRO A 315 -5.52 -10.43 -10.54
CA PRO A 315 -4.23 -10.45 -11.21
C PRO A 315 -3.78 -9.02 -11.59
N SER A 316 -3.60 -8.18 -10.56
CA SER A 316 -3.20 -6.79 -10.72
C SER A 316 -1.78 -6.70 -11.25
N LEU A 317 -1.61 -5.92 -12.33
CA LEU A 317 -0.33 -5.75 -13.03
C LEU A 317 0.51 -4.59 -12.47
N ARG A 318 -0.05 -3.79 -11.60
CA ARG A 318 0.64 -2.71 -10.91
C ARG A 318 -0.10 -2.35 -9.62
N ASP A 319 0.45 -2.78 -8.52
CA ASP A 319 -0.06 -2.47 -7.18
C ASP A 319 1.10 -2.35 -6.18
N ASN A 320 0.93 -1.50 -5.17
CA ASN A 320 1.94 -1.33 -4.14
C ASN A 320 1.73 -2.34 -3.00
N ALA A 321 0.77 -2.05 -2.13
CA ALA A 321 0.40 -2.90 -1.00
C ALA A 321 -1.14 -2.94 -0.91
N PRO A 322 -1.82 -3.79 -1.73
CA PRO A 322 -3.27 -3.80 -1.79
C PRO A 322 -3.85 -4.35 -0.48
N SER A 323 -4.44 -3.46 0.34
CA SER A 323 -5.08 -3.83 1.60
C SER A 323 -6.18 -4.87 1.40
N THR A 324 -6.93 -4.78 0.30
CA THR A 324 -7.99 -5.74 -0.03
C THR A 324 -7.49 -7.17 -0.25
N LEU A 325 -6.27 -7.34 -0.81
CA LEU A 325 -5.61 -8.65 -0.90
C LEU A 325 -5.27 -9.18 0.49
N MET A 326 -4.68 -8.35 1.33
CA MET A 326 -4.31 -8.75 2.69
C MET A 326 -5.55 -9.07 3.54
N GLU A 327 -6.64 -8.29 3.41
CA GLU A 327 -7.93 -8.56 4.05
C GLU A 327 -8.51 -9.91 3.61
N ALA A 328 -8.46 -10.21 2.32
CA ALA A 328 -8.92 -11.48 1.79
C ALA A 328 -8.09 -12.67 2.30
N MET A 329 -6.77 -12.52 2.33
CA MET A 329 -5.89 -13.53 2.94
C MET A 329 -6.16 -13.73 4.43
N LEU A 330 -6.40 -12.65 5.17
CA LEU A 330 -6.78 -12.69 6.58
C LEU A 330 -8.11 -13.41 6.80
N ALA A 331 -9.07 -13.24 5.89
CA ALA A 331 -10.33 -13.98 5.86
C ALA A 331 -10.17 -15.45 5.43
N GLY A 332 -8.94 -15.89 5.07
CA GLY A 332 -8.63 -17.24 4.62
C GLY A 332 -9.03 -17.53 3.18
N CYS A 333 -9.15 -16.51 2.32
CA CYS A 333 -9.25 -16.71 0.87
C CYS A 333 -7.88 -17.09 0.30
N VAL A 334 -7.87 -17.99 -0.67
CA VAL A 334 -6.65 -18.27 -1.44
C VAL A 334 -6.38 -17.09 -2.37
N PRO A 335 -5.26 -16.39 -2.25
CA PRO A 335 -4.92 -15.32 -3.18
C PRO A 335 -4.46 -15.92 -4.51
N LEU A 336 -5.03 -15.43 -5.62
CA LEU A 336 -4.59 -15.73 -6.97
C LEU A 336 -4.26 -14.41 -7.65
N VAL A 337 -2.96 -14.13 -7.81
CA VAL A 337 -2.40 -12.84 -8.22
C VAL A 337 -1.40 -12.98 -9.37
N ALA A 338 -1.11 -11.87 -10.04
CA ALA A 338 0.02 -11.78 -10.96
C ALA A 338 1.32 -11.61 -10.17
N ALA A 339 2.40 -12.28 -10.60
CA ALA A 339 3.72 -12.22 -9.97
C ALA A 339 4.42 -10.88 -10.31
N CYS A 340 3.89 -9.76 -9.78
CA CYS A 340 4.49 -8.44 -9.93
C CYS A 340 4.07 -7.48 -8.81
N GLY A 341 4.92 -6.50 -8.53
CA GLY A 341 4.68 -5.45 -7.53
C GLY A 341 4.51 -5.99 -6.11
N GLY A 342 3.66 -5.34 -5.31
CA GLY A 342 3.38 -5.74 -3.93
C GLY A 342 2.70 -7.11 -3.79
N PRO A 343 1.73 -7.49 -4.62
CA PRO A 343 1.12 -8.82 -4.54
C PRO A 343 2.13 -9.97 -4.61
N ASP A 344 3.19 -9.84 -5.40
CA ASP A 344 4.25 -10.86 -5.52
C ASP A 344 5.07 -11.06 -4.23
N VAL A 345 5.14 -10.04 -3.39
CA VAL A 345 5.79 -10.10 -2.07
C VAL A 345 4.85 -10.62 -0.99
N ILE A 346 3.59 -10.18 -1.05
CA ILE A 346 2.58 -10.54 -0.04
C ILE A 346 2.24 -12.03 -0.14
N VAL A 347 2.09 -12.56 -1.34
CA VAL A 347 1.75 -13.96 -1.59
C VAL A 347 3.02 -14.78 -1.75
N SER A 348 3.07 -15.96 -1.16
CA SER A 348 4.11 -16.98 -1.37
C SER A 348 3.50 -18.27 -1.92
N ASP A 349 4.30 -19.14 -2.52
CA ASP A 349 3.82 -20.35 -3.21
C ASP A 349 3.18 -21.37 -2.26
N ASP A 350 3.44 -21.27 -0.97
CA ASP A 350 2.82 -22.10 0.06
C ASP A 350 1.46 -21.59 0.56
N CYS A 351 1.05 -20.37 0.18
CA CYS A 351 -0.20 -19.77 0.64
C CYS A 351 -1.13 -19.29 -0.48
N GLY A 352 -0.73 -19.38 -1.75
CA GLY A 352 -1.54 -18.94 -2.89
C GLY A 352 -0.85 -19.15 -4.23
N TYR A 353 -1.39 -18.51 -5.25
CA TYR A 353 -0.87 -18.59 -6.61
C TYR A 353 -0.34 -17.23 -7.08
N ARG A 354 0.93 -17.22 -7.48
CA ARG A 354 1.59 -16.11 -8.14
C ARG A 354 1.82 -16.49 -9.61
N VAL A 355 0.99 -15.99 -10.50
CA VAL A 355 1.08 -16.34 -11.92
C VAL A 355 2.14 -15.47 -12.61
N PRO A 356 3.16 -16.05 -13.25
CA PRO A 356 4.19 -15.30 -13.96
C PRO A 356 3.64 -14.33 -15.01
N VAL A 357 4.24 -13.15 -15.09
CA VAL A 357 3.81 -12.07 -16.00
C VAL A 357 4.76 -12.03 -17.20
N GLY A 358 4.52 -12.90 -18.18
CA GLY A 358 5.25 -12.89 -19.46
C GLY A 358 4.43 -12.25 -20.57
N SER A 359 3.45 -12.97 -21.08
CA SER A 359 2.49 -12.50 -22.10
C SER A 359 1.05 -12.59 -21.57
N ARG A 360 0.11 -11.96 -22.32
CA ARG A 360 -1.34 -12.07 -21.99
C ARG A 360 -1.79 -13.54 -21.96
N SER A 361 -1.42 -14.34 -22.95
CA SER A 361 -1.81 -15.77 -23.03
C SER A 361 -1.26 -16.56 -21.85
N GLN A 362 0.02 -16.42 -21.53
CA GLN A 362 0.63 -17.11 -20.38
C GLN A 362 -0.05 -16.75 -19.05
N LEU A 363 -0.36 -15.47 -18.83
CA LEU A 363 -1.04 -15.04 -17.60
C LEU A 363 -2.48 -15.58 -17.55
N VAL A 364 -3.22 -15.51 -18.65
CA VAL A 364 -4.59 -16.04 -18.75
C VAL A 364 -4.62 -17.56 -18.55
N GLU A 365 -3.73 -18.30 -19.20
CA GLU A 365 -3.59 -19.77 -19.07
C GLU A 365 -3.18 -20.15 -17.64
N GLY A 366 -2.23 -19.41 -17.04
CA GLY A 366 -1.78 -19.67 -15.68
C GLY A 366 -2.89 -19.45 -14.64
N VAL A 367 -3.68 -18.38 -14.79
CA VAL A 367 -4.84 -18.13 -13.93
C VAL A 367 -5.91 -19.21 -14.13
N ALA A 368 -6.21 -19.59 -15.39
CA ALA A 368 -7.19 -20.63 -15.70
C ALA A 368 -6.78 -21.98 -15.09
N LYS A 369 -5.51 -22.36 -15.24
CA LYS A 369 -4.95 -23.57 -14.64
C LYS A 369 -5.08 -23.58 -13.12
N ALA A 370 -4.72 -22.48 -12.45
CA ALA A 370 -4.83 -22.37 -11.00
C ALA A 370 -6.29 -22.48 -10.50
N LEU A 371 -7.26 -21.92 -11.24
CA LEU A 371 -8.68 -22.04 -10.92
C LEU A 371 -9.15 -23.51 -11.02
N LEU A 372 -8.73 -24.25 -12.05
CA LEU A 372 -9.08 -25.66 -12.22
C LEU A 372 -8.44 -26.54 -11.15
N GLU A 373 -7.17 -26.28 -10.79
CA GLU A 373 -6.49 -26.99 -9.69
C GLU A 373 -7.21 -26.79 -8.36
N LEU A 374 -7.61 -25.54 -8.05
CA LEU A 374 -8.32 -25.23 -6.82
C LEU A 374 -9.73 -25.86 -6.77
N GLN A 375 -10.42 -25.94 -7.91
CA GLN A 375 -11.68 -26.66 -8.00
C GLN A 375 -11.51 -28.16 -7.77
N ALA A 376 -10.44 -28.75 -8.33
CA ALA A 376 -10.18 -30.19 -8.26
C ALA A 376 -9.76 -30.67 -6.86
N ASP A 377 -9.14 -29.79 -6.04
CA ASP A 377 -8.64 -30.14 -4.70
C ASP A 377 -9.11 -29.14 -3.63
N PRO A 378 -10.34 -29.31 -3.11
CA PRO A 378 -10.86 -28.46 -2.04
C PRO A 378 -10.07 -28.57 -0.72
N ALA A 379 -9.39 -29.68 -0.46
CA ALA A 379 -8.58 -29.84 0.74
C ALA A 379 -7.32 -28.97 0.67
N ARG A 380 -6.60 -29.03 -0.45
CA ARG A 380 -5.47 -28.13 -0.72
C ARG A 380 -5.89 -26.66 -0.69
N MET A 381 -7.05 -26.32 -1.25
CA MET A 381 -7.55 -24.95 -1.23
C MET A 381 -7.75 -24.45 0.20
N ARG A 382 -8.37 -25.24 1.09
CA ARG A 382 -8.51 -24.88 2.51
C ARG A 382 -7.15 -24.71 3.19
N LEU A 383 -6.19 -25.58 2.92
CA LEU A 383 -4.84 -25.50 3.46
C LEU A 383 -4.13 -24.19 3.03
N LEU A 384 -4.20 -23.86 1.73
CA LEU A 384 -3.62 -22.60 1.20
C LEU A 384 -4.27 -21.37 1.85
N GLY A 385 -5.60 -21.36 2.01
CA GLY A 385 -6.31 -20.28 2.68
C GLY A 385 -5.91 -20.12 4.15
N ALA A 386 -5.73 -21.22 4.88
CA ALA A 386 -5.23 -21.20 6.25
C ALA A 386 -3.81 -20.63 6.35
N LYS A 387 -2.91 -21.05 5.45
CA LYS A 387 -1.55 -20.52 5.37
C LYS A 387 -1.50 -19.05 4.94
N ALA A 388 -2.42 -18.62 4.05
CA ALA A 388 -2.56 -17.22 3.67
C ALA A 388 -2.90 -16.36 4.88
N ARG A 389 -3.84 -16.80 5.71
CA ARG A 389 -4.21 -16.15 6.96
C ARG A 389 -3.04 -16.11 7.96
N GLU A 390 -2.38 -17.24 8.19
CA GLU A 390 -1.22 -17.32 9.08
C GLU A 390 -0.11 -16.33 8.65
N ARG A 391 0.18 -16.27 7.34
CA ARG A 391 1.18 -15.37 6.79
C ARG A 391 0.86 -13.90 7.07
N ILE A 392 -0.41 -13.49 6.93
CA ILE A 392 -0.83 -12.12 7.26
C ILE A 392 -0.68 -11.83 8.74
N LEU A 393 -1.16 -12.72 9.61
CA LEU A 393 -1.07 -12.57 11.06
C LEU A 393 0.37 -12.51 11.56
N ARG A 394 1.28 -13.22 10.89
CA ARG A 394 2.69 -13.28 11.29
C ARG A 394 3.51 -12.09 10.80
N ASN A 395 3.29 -11.63 9.54
CA ASN A 395 4.24 -10.74 8.86
C ASN A 395 3.68 -9.35 8.53
N TYR A 396 2.34 -9.18 8.53
CA TYR A 396 1.71 -7.98 7.98
C TYR A 396 0.69 -7.35 8.94
N THR A 397 0.96 -7.42 10.24
CA THR A 397 0.19 -6.71 11.28
C THR A 397 0.81 -5.35 11.57
N ILE A 398 0.03 -4.44 12.14
CA ILE A 398 0.55 -3.14 12.55
C ILE A 398 1.67 -3.30 13.58
N GLU A 399 1.56 -4.30 14.46
CA GLU A 399 2.56 -4.59 15.47
C GLU A 399 3.89 -4.99 14.83
N SER A 400 3.90 -5.92 13.85
CA SER A 400 5.13 -6.34 13.16
C SER A 400 5.74 -5.21 12.33
N TYR A 401 4.89 -4.33 11.75
CA TYR A 401 5.35 -3.12 11.09
C TYR A 401 6.06 -2.17 12.05
N MET A 402 5.45 -1.94 13.24
CA MET A 402 6.02 -1.06 14.25
C MET A 402 7.31 -1.61 14.84
N GLU A 403 7.39 -2.91 15.14
CA GLU A 403 8.64 -3.55 15.58
C GLU A 403 9.77 -3.38 14.56
N SER A 404 9.46 -3.52 13.28
CA SER A 404 10.45 -3.31 12.22
C SER A 404 10.86 -1.85 12.11
N THR A 405 9.92 -0.92 12.26
CA THR A 405 10.18 0.52 12.27
C THR A 405 11.06 0.93 13.46
N GLU A 406 10.79 0.40 14.66
CA GLU A 406 11.60 0.62 15.87
C GLU A 406 13.04 0.10 15.71
N ARG A 407 13.23 -1.05 15.05
CA ARG A 407 14.57 -1.56 14.74
C ARG A 407 15.33 -0.62 13.82
N ILE A 408 14.67 -0.07 12.79
CA ILE A 408 15.25 0.92 11.89
C ILE A 408 15.65 2.18 12.67
N TYR A 409 14.81 2.68 13.57
CA TYR A 409 15.15 3.84 14.40
C TYR A 409 16.37 3.59 15.27
N ALA A 410 16.42 2.45 15.96
CA ALA A 410 17.56 2.08 16.80
C ALA A 410 18.87 1.95 15.99
N GLU A 411 18.80 1.46 14.76
CA GLU A 411 19.93 1.36 13.84
C GLU A 411 20.43 2.74 13.43
N VAL A 412 19.53 3.65 13.02
CA VAL A 412 19.84 5.03 12.65
C VAL A 412 20.49 5.79 13.80
N LEU A 413 19.94 5.69 15.01
CA LEU A 413 20.46 6.39 16.18
C LEU A 413 21.86 5.87 16.58
N ARG A 414 22.09 4.56 16.52
CA ARG A 414 23.42 3.98 16.77
C ARG A 414 24.45 4.43 15.75
N SER A 415 24.11 4.44 14.47
CA SER A 415 25.01 4.88 13.39
C SER A 415 25.41 6.35 13.54
N ARG A 416 24.47 7.21 13.92
CA ARG A 416 24.74 8.63 14.18
C ARG A 416 25.61 8.85 15.41
N SER A 417 25.39 8.11 16.50
CA SER A 417 26.21 8.18 17.72
C SER A 417 27.64 7.74 17.46
N ALA A 418 27.85 6.69 16.68
CA ALA A 418 29.18 6.21 16.29
C ALA A 418 29.93 7.24 15.41
N ALA A 419 29.23 7.88 14.47
CA ALA A 419 29.82 8.93 13.62
C ALA A 419 30.16 10.20 14.40
N GLY A 420 29.33 10.60 15.38
CA GLY A 420 29.56 11.75 16.26
C GLY A 420 30.74 11.54 17.24
N GLY A 421 30.94 10.31 17.73
CA GLY A 421 32.07 9.96 18.62
C GLY A 421 33.41 9.99 17.92
N SER A 422 33.48 9.78 16.61
CA SER A 422 34.72 9.82 15.81
C SER A 422 35.27 11.24 15.60
N VAL A 423 34.43 12.27 15.71
CA VAL A 423 34.90 13.69 15.51
C VAL A 423 35.42 14.32 16.78
N ALA A 424 35.14 13.77 17.96
CA ALA A 424 35.58 14.31 19.25
C ALA A 424 37.01 13.89 19.66
N CYS A 425 37.69 13.02 18.90
CA CYS A 425 39.05 12.53 19.20
C CYS A 425 40.12 13.09 18.27
N GLY A 426 39.93 14.26 17.65
CA GLY A 426 40.89 14.99 16.81
C GLY A 426 41.63 16.05 17.60
N THR A 427 42.64 15.63 18.37
CA THR A 427 43.91 16.31 18.76
C THR A 427 43.91 17.84 18.87
N VAL A 428 43.85 18.31 20.10
CA VAL A 428 44.64 19.46 20.52
C VAL A 428 46.07 18.91 20.77
N LEU A 429 47.04 19.26 19.95
CA LEU A 429 48.44 19.17 20.23
C LEU A 429 49.03 20.59 20.28
N PRO A 430 50.06 20.81 21.09
CA PRO A 430 50.37 22.08 21.73
C PRO A 430 50.96 23.15 20.79
#